data_d58083b574c135d685ec224c048fc7d3
#
_entry.id   d58083b574c135d685ec224c048fc7d3
#
_cell.length_a   1.000
_cell.length_b   1.000
_cell.length_c   1.000
_cell.angle_alpha   90.00
_cell.angle_beta   90.00
_cell.angle_gamma   90.00
#
_symmetry.space_group_name_H-M   'P 1'
#
loop_
_entity.id
_entity.type
_entity.pdbx_description
1 polymer ?
#
loop_
_entity_poly.entity_id
_entity_poly.type
_entity_poly.pdbx_seq_one_letter_code
_entity_poly.pdbx_strand_id
1 'polypeptide(L)'
;DKNIERRMGIGVRHAGDDGSAAFRIPGLVTTNKGTLLGVYDVRYNSSVDLQEHIDIGLSRSTDGGKTWEKMRLPLAFGEYDGLPAAQNGVGDPSILVDTKTNTVWIVAAWTHGMGNQRAWWSSHPGMDLNHTAQLVMAKSTDDGKTWSAPINVTEQNIDMLSLSGH
;
A
#
# COMPACT_ATOMS: atom_id res chain seq x y z
N ASP A 1 20.56 -31.00 21.69
CA ASP A 1 20.86 -30.00 20.65
C ASP A 1 19.65 -29.09 20.50
N LYS A 2 19.75 -27.92 21.12
CA LYS A 2 18.74 -26.88 20.92
C LYS A 2 19.07 -26.22 19.58
N ASN A 3 18.31 -26.55 18.55
CA ASN A 3 18.28 -25.77 17.32
C ASN A 3 17.83 -24.34 17.67
N ILE A 4 18.79 -23.49 17.93
CA ILE A 4 18.55 -22.06 17.99
C ILE A 4 18.32 -21.63 16.54
N GLU A 5 17.04 -21.60 16.13
CA GLU A 5 16.67 -20.92 14.89
C GLU A 5 17.11 -19.46 15.03
N ARG A 6 18.22 -19.15 14.39
CA ARG A 6 18.67 -17.75 14.27
C ARG A 6 17.74 -17.04 13.29
N ARG A 7 16.61 -16.60 13.78
CA ARG A 7 15.75 -15.70 13.03
C ARG A 7 16.46 -14.36 12.94
N MET A 8 16.79 -13.96 11.73
CA MET A 8 17.43 -12.65 11.47
C MET A 8 16.47 -11.46 11.65
N GLY A 9 15.26 -11.69 12.13
CA GLY A 9 14.25 -10.66 12.33
C GLY A 9 12.93 -11.21 12.88
N ILE A 10 12.00 -10.31 13.13
CA ILE A 10 10.62 -10.62 13.53
C ILE A 10 9.74 -10.52 12.28
N GLY A 11 8.98 -11.56 11.96
CA GLY A 11 7.97 -11.50 10.91
C GLY A 11 6.79 -10.63 11.37
N VAL A 12 6.54 -9.54 10.64
CA VAL A 12 5.42 -8.62 10.94
C VAL A 12 4.11 -9.20 10.45
N ARG A 13 4.13 -9.82 9.27
CA ARG A 13 3.00 -10.48 8.62
C ARG A 13 3.45 -11.74 7.90
N HIS A 14 2.56 -12.72 7.83
CA HIS A 14 2.78 -14.00 7.14
C HIS A 14 1.61 -14.30 6.22
N ALA A 15 1.85 -15.07 5.17
CA ALA A 15 0.79 -15.58 4.32
C ALA A 15 -0.27 -16.32 5.18
N GLY A 16 -1.54 -15.99 4.94
CA GLY A 16 -2.68 -16.50 5.73
C GLY A 16 -3.15 -15.55 6.83
N ASP A 17 -2.33 -14.59 7.28
CA ASP A 17 -2.77 -13.61 8.26
C ASP A 17 -3.90 -12.75 7.67
N ASP A 18 -4.89 -12.44 8.51
CA ASP A 18 -6.05 -11.61 8.13
C ASP A 18 -6.77 -12.08 6.84
N GLY A 19 -6.70 -13.38 6.53
CA GLY A 19 -7.33 -13.97 5.36
C GLY A 19 -6.66 -13.64 4.02
N SER A 20 -5.42 -13.20 4.04
CA SER A 20 -4.67 -12.80 2.85
C SER A 20 -3.80 -13.94 2.32
N ALA A 21 -3.73 -14.08 1.00
CA ALA A 21 -2.85 -15.08 0.38
C ALA A 21 -1.37 -14.69 0.50
N ALA A 22 -1.06 -13.41 0.42
CA ALA A 22 0.32 -12.92 0.49
C ALA A 22 0.40 -11.46 0.93
N PHE A 23 1.57 -11.07 1.42
CA PHE A 23 1.98 -9.68 1.66
C PHE A 23 3.25 -9.43 0.86
N ARG A 24 3.30 -8.31 0.13
CA ARG A 24 4.42 -7.97 -0.74
C ARG A 24 4.72 -6.46 -0.72
N ILE A 25 5.84 -6.07 -1.33
CA ILE A 25 6.26 -4.68 -1.56
C ILE A 25 6.32 -3.90 -0.24
N PRO A 26 7.11 -4.34 0.76
CA PRO A 26 7.16 -3.69 2.05
C PRO A 26 7.94 -2.38 2.03
N GLY A 27 7.50 -1.43 2.86
CA GLY A 27 8.22 -0.21 3.20
C GLY A 27 8.18 0.03 4.71
N LEU A 28 9.18 0.71 5.24
CA LEU A 28 9.31 0.98 6.67
C LEU A 28 9.82 2.39 6.91
N VAL A 29 9.20 3.11 7.85
CA VAL A 29 9.67 4.41 8.33
C VAL A 29 9.57 4.49 9.85
N THR A 30 10.30 5.44 10.42
CA THR A 30 10.22 5.82 11.84
C THR A 30 9.69 7.25 11.94
N THR A 31 8.68 7.46 12.76
CA THR A 31 8.12 8.80 13.01
C THR A 31 8.98 9.60 14.01
N ASN A 32 8.70 10.89 14.13
CA ASN A 32 9.39 11.75 15.13
C ASN A 32 9.22 11.23 16.57
N LYS A 33 8.18 10.47 16.85
CA LYS A 33 7.94 9.85 18.18
C LYS A 33 8.64 8.51 18.35
N GLY A 34 9.40 8.06 17.35
CA GLY A 34 10.05 6.76 17.38
C GLY A 34 9.14 5.57 17.04
N THR A 35 7.92 5.84 16.56
CA THR A 35 6.99 4.81 16.12
C THR A 35 7.46 4.22 14.79
N LEU A 36 7.48 2.91 14.68
CA LEU A 36 7.75 2.21 13.42
C LEU A 36 6.43 2.00 12.67
N LEU A 37 6.42 2.34 11.38
CA LEU A 37 5.30 2.13 10.48
C LEU A 37 5.77 1.27 9.30
N GLY A 38 5.24 0.07 9.19
CA GLY A 38 5.46 -0.82 8.07
C GLY A 38 4.26 -0.84 7.14
N VAL A 39 4.46 -0.58 5.85
CA VAL A 39 3.41 -0.65 4.81
C VAL A 39 3.71 -1.80 3.86
N TYR A 40 2.67 -2.31 3.22
CA TYR A 40 2.78 -3.42 2.27
C TYR A 40 1.49 -3.58 1.48
N ASP A 41 1.57 -4.32 0.37
CA ASP A 41 0.39 -4.83 -0.33
C ASP A 41 -0.24 -5.95 0.49
N VAL A 42 -1.55 -5.87 0.70
CA VAL A 42 -2.38 -6.96 1.19
C VAL A 42 -3.03 -7.64 -0.01
N ARG A 43 -2.51 -8.78 -0.40
CA ARG A 43 -2.96 -9.53 -1.59
C ARG A 43 -3.86 -10.68 -1.16
N TYR A 44 -5.16 -10.50 -1.31
CA TYR A 44 -6.16 -11.39 -0.71
C TYR A 44 -6.28 -12.74 -1.42
N ASN A 45 -6.25 -12.75 -2.75
CA ASN A 45 -6.59 -13.94 -3.53
C ASN A 45 -5.36 -14.75 -3.97
N SER A 46 -4.25 -14.09 -4.23
CA SER A 46 -3.00 -14.69 -4.69
C SER A 46 -1.84 -13.73 -4.50
N SER A 47 -0.63 -14.15 -4.86
CA SER A 47 0.56 -13.30 -4.83
C SER A 47 0.75 -12.43 -6.07
N VAL A 48 -0.22 -12.40 -6.99
CA VAL A 48 -0.13 -11.68 -8.26
C VAL A 48 -0.21 -10.16 -8.07
N ASP A 49 0.36 -9.44 -9.04
CA ASP A 49 0.33 -7.98 -9.10
C ASP A 49 -1.04 -7.46 -9.55
N LEU A 50 -1.22 -6.12 -9.50
CA LEU A 50 -2.39 -5.44 -10.06
C LEU A 50 -2.60 -5.85 -11.54
N GLN A 51 -3.80 -6.09 -12.00
CA GLN A 51 -5.07 -5.80 -11.34
C GLN A 51 -5.57 -7.01 -10.58
N GLU A 52 -5.87 -6.86 -9.32
CA GLU A 52 -6.48 -7.84 -8.44
C GLU A 52 -7.02 -7.13 -7.18
N HIS A 53 -7.74 -7.83 -6.31
CA HIS A 53 -8.12 -7.30 -5.01
C HIS A 53 -6.89 -7.17 -4.12
N ILE A 54 -6.34 -5.96 -4.05
CA ILE A 54 -5.17 -5.58 -3.27
C ILE A 54 -5.48 -4.28 -2.55
N ASP A 55 -5.17 -4.22 -1.26
CA ASP A 55 -5.22 -3.01 -0.44
C ASP A 55 -3.83 -2.69 0.11
N ILE A 56 -3.64 -1.46 0.57
CA ILE A 56 -2.44 -1.10 1.33
C ILE A 56 -2.70 -1.36 2.81
N GLY A 57 -1.88 -2.23 3.39
CA GLY A 57 -1.85 -2.51 4.82
C GLY A 57 -0.80 -1.70 5.54
N LEU A 58 -1.03 -1.42 6.82
CA LEU A 58 -0.11 -0.75 7.72
C LEU A 58 -0.04 -1.51 9.04
N SER A 59 1.19 -1.81 9.46
CA SER A 59 1.49 -2.30 10.81
C SER A 59 2.26 -1.23 11.58
N ARG A 60 1.87 -1.00 12.84
CA ARG A 60 2.41 0.04 13.71
C ARG A 60 3.03 -0.58 14.95
N SER A 61 4.23 -0.15 15.34
CA SER A 61 4.92 -0.57 16.56
C SER A 61 5.44 0.64 17.33
N THR A 62 5.18 0.66 18.64
CA THR A 62 5.65 1.72 19.55
C THR A 62 6.73 1.24 20.52
N ASP A 63 7.20 0.01 20.36
CA ASP A 63 8.20 -0.64 21.25
C ASP A 63 9.46 -1.11 20.52
N GLY A 64 9.80 -0.44 19.43
CA GLY A 64 10.99 -0.74 18.64
C GLY A 64 10.86 -2.02 17.80
N GLY A 65 9.64 -2.39 17.43
CA GLY A 65 9.37 -3.54 16.58
C GLY A 65 9.25 -4.87 17.33
N LYS A 66 9.19 -4.84 18.66
CA LYS A 66 9.01 -6.07 19.46
C LYS A 66 7.59 -6.61 19.32
N THR A 67 6.60 -5.72 19.33
CA THR A 67 5.20 -6.03 19.08
C THR A 67 4.60 -5.08 18.05
N TRP A 68 3.60 -5.56 17.34
CA TRP A 68 2.91 -4.84 16.27
C TRP A 68 1.42 -4.81 16.52
N GLU A 69 0.82 -3.64 16.33
CA GLU A 69 -0.61 -3.44 16.47
C GLU A 69 -1.38 -4.16 15.36
N LYS A 70 -2.70 -4.28 15.55
CA LYS A 70 -3.60 -4.80 14.51
C LYS A 70 -3.43 -4.02 13.22
N MET A 71 -3.42 -4.73 12.08
CA MET A 71 -3.32 -4.13 10.75
C MET A 71 -4.40 -3.08 10.51
N ARG A 72 -3.99 -1.96 9.95
CA ARG A 72 -4.86 -0.91 9.40
C ARG A 72 -4.80 -0.94 7.87
N LEU A 73 -5.82 -0.38 7.23
CA LEU A 73 -5.89 -0.27 5.77
C LEU A 73 -5.97 1.22 5.36
N PRO A 74 -4.85 1.94 5.32
CA PRO A 74 -4.85 3.37 5.00
C PRO A 74 -5.32 3.69 3.58
N LEU A 75 -5.17 2.78 2.65
CA LEU A 75 -5.67 2.86 1.28
C LEU A 75 -6.35 1.55 0.92
N ALA A 76 -7.66 1.58 0.75
CA ALA A 76 -8.48 0.45 0.34
C ALA A 76 -9.71 0.97 -0.37
N PHE A 77 -9.92 0.54 -1.61
CA PHE A 77 -11.06 1.00 -2.40
C PHE A 77 -12.25 0.04 -2.34
N GLY A 78 -11.99 -1.27 -2.28
CA GLY A 78 -13.05 -2.26 -2.30
C GLY A 78 -13.89 -2.18 -3.57
N GLU A 79 -15.20 -2.32 -3.42
CA GLU A 79 -16.14 -2.04 -4.48
C GLU A 79 -16.30 -0.51 -4.61
N TYR A 80 -15.97 0.02 -5.77
CA TYR A 80 -15.96 1.45 -6.01
C TYR A 80 -16.35 1.78 -7.45
N ASP A 81 -17.14 2.84 -7.63
CA ASP A 81 -17.58 3.37 -8.92
C ASP A 81 -18.15 2.28 -9.85
N GLY A 82 -19.00 1.40 -9.28
CA GLY A 82 -19.69 0.33 -10.00
C GLY A 82 -18.83 -0.87 -10.38
N LEU A 83 -17.57 -0.92 -9.96
CA LEU A 83 -16.66 -2.04 -10.21
C LEU A 83 -16.35 -2.80 -8.92
N PRO A 84 -16.13 -4.13 -9.01
CA PRO A 84 -15.80 -4.96 -7.86
C PRO A 84 -14.38 -4.68 -7.33
N ALA A 85 -14.10 -5.15 -6.12
CA ALA A 85 -12.82 -4.98 -5.46
C ALA A 85 -11.62 -5.47 -6.30
N ALA A 86 -11.80 -6.56 -7.06
CA ALA A 86 -10.76 -7.08 -7.96
C ALA A 86 -10.42 -6.15 -9.13
N GLN A 87 -11.23 -5.13 -9.37
CA GLN A 87 -10.98 -4.09 -10.38
C GLN A 87 -10.73 -2.71 -9.77
N ASN A 88 -10.40 -2.66 -8.49
CA ASN A 88 -10.05 -1.46 -7.73
C ASN A 88 -8.81 -1.69 -6.85
N GLY A 89 -7.89 -2.51 -7.28
CA GLY A 89 -6.68 -2.79 -6.52
C GLY A 89 -5.78 -1.57 -6.38
N VAL A 90 -5.16 -1.44 -5.21
CA VAL A 90 -4.16 -0.42 -4.90
C VAL A 90 -2.90 -1.10 -4.35
N GLY A 91 -1.75 -0.77 -4.87
CA GLY A 91 -0.50 -1.44 -4.54
C GLY A 91 0.74 -0.57 -4.68
N ASP A 92 1.89 -1.17 -4.45
CA ASP A 92 3.22 -0.55 -4.53
C ASP A 92 3.34 0.70 -3.65
N PRO A 93 3.14 0.60 -2.33
CA PRO A 93 3.15 1.74 -1.44
C PRO A 93 4.56 2.29 -1.23
N SER A 94 4.66 3.61 -1.18
CA SER A 94 5.78 4.33 -0.59
C SER A 94 5.29 5.10 0.62
N ILE A 95 6.07 5.12 1.70
CA ILE A 95 5.76 5.84 2.92
C ILE A 95 6.87 6.83 3.26
N LEU A 96 6.49 8.02 3.68
CA LEU A 96 7.42 9.04 4.12
C LEU A 96 6.88 9.82 5.32
N VAL A 97 7.77 10.39 6.10
CA VAL A 97 7.46 11.26 7.23
C VAL A 97 7.96 12.67 6.92
N ASP A 98 7.07 13.65 6.97
CA ASP A 98 7.46 15.05 7.06
C ASP A 98 7.89 15.33 8.49
N THR A 99 9.19 15.42 8.72
CA THR A 99 9.75 15.58 10.07
C THR A 99 9.48 16.94 10.69
N LYS A 100 9.07 17.93 9.92
CA LYS A 100 8.71 19.26 10.45
C LYS A 100 7.36 19.25 11.16
N THR A 101 6.42 18.48 10.65
CA THR A 101 5.04 18.42 11.13
C THR A 101 4.67 17.08 11.76
N ASN A 102 5.55 16.06 11.63
CA ASN A 102 5.26 14.65 11.90
C ASN A 102 4.03 14.13 11.13
N THR A 103 3.78 14.68 9.96
CA THR A 103 2.76 14.15 9.06
C THR A 103 3.34 12.97 8.30
N VAL A 104 2.61 11.87 8.28
CA VAL A 104 2.99 10.67 7.53
C VAL A 104 2.18 10.61 6.25
N TRP A 105 2.85 10.32 5.14
CA TRP A 105 2.24 10.20 3.82
C TRP A 105 2.48 8.82 3.24
N ILE A 106 1.44 8.24 2.65
CA ILE A 106 1.53 7.04 1.83
C ILE A 106 1.12 7.41 0.41
N VAL A 107 1.93 6.98 -0.57
CA VAL A 107 1.65 7.08 -2.00
C VAL A 107 1.56 5.68 -2.56
N ALA A 108 0.57 5.41 -3.40
CA ALA A 108 0.42 4.11 -4.03
C ALA A 108 -0.23 4.22 -5.42
N ALA A 109 -0.14 3.16 -6.21
CA ALA A 109 -0.79 3.05 -7.50
C ALA A 109 -2.16 2.39 -7.35
N TRP A 110 -3.21 3.07 -7.81
CA TRP A 110 -4.57 2.54 -7.87
C TRP A 110 -4.94 2.26 -9.33
N THR A 111 -5.48 1.09 -9.59
CA THR A 111 -6.00 0.73 -10.91
C THR A 111 -7.50 0.52 -10.83
N HIS A 112 -8.24 1.23 -11.69
CA HIS A 112 -9.69 1.15 -11.79
C HIS A 112 -10.10 0.55 -13.14
N GLY A 113 -10.82 -0.55 -13.11
CA GLY A 113 -11.17 -1.28 -14.33
C GLY A 113 -9.99 -2.08 -14.91
N MET A 114 -9.69 -1.88 -16.20
CA MET A 114 -8.61 -2.55 -16.95
C MET A 114 -8.77 -4.07 -17.08
N GLY A 115 -9.96 -4.61 -16.77
CA GLY A 115 -10.24 -6.05 -16.84
C GLY A 115 -9.39 -6.86 -15.84
N ASN A 116 -9.15 -8.12 -16.17
CA ASN A 116 -8.34 -9.04 -15.34
C ASN A 116 -6.87 -9.11 -15.78
N GLN A 117 -6.40 -8.18 -16.62
CA GLN A 117 -5.03 -8.14 -17.08
C GLN A 117 -4.13 -7.42 -16.08
N ARG A 118 -2.82 -7.69 -16.17
CA ARG A 118 -1.85 -6.97 -15.33
C ARG A 118 -1.83 -5.49 -15.71
N ALA A 119 -1.82 -4.61 -14.71
CA ALA A 119 -1.90 -3.17 -14.90
C ALA A 119 -0.80 -2.62 -15.79
N TRP A 120 0.40 -3.16 -15.68
CA TRP A 120 1.56 -2.76 -16.47
C TRP A 120 1.45 -3.13 -17.97
N TRP A 121 0.51 -4.01 -18.37
CA TRP A 121 0.17 -4.27 -19.77
C TRP A 121 -1.05 -3.50 -20.25
N SER A 122 -1.97 -3.18 -19.32
CA SER A 122 -3.28 -2.61 -19.65
C SER A 122 -3.34 -1.10 -19.46
N SER A 123 -2.39 -0.53 -18.71
CA SER A 123 -2.31 0.92 -18.51
C SER A 123 -1.78 1.61 -19.75
N HIS A 124 -2.42 2.70 -20.15
CA HIS A 124 -2.05 3.54 -21.27
C HIS A 124 -1.54 4.90 -20.81
N PRO A 125 -0.72 5.60 -21.61
CA PRO A 125 -0.34 6.99 -21.32
C PRO A 125 -1.56 7.89 -21.17
N GLY A 126 -1.52 8.82 -20.22
CA GLY A 126 -2.58 9.80 -19.98
C GLY A 126 -3.01 9.85 -18.53
N MET A 127 -4.22 10.35 -18.29
CA MET A 127 -4.78 10.55 -16.95
C MET A 127 -6.16 9.92 -16.77
N ASP A 128 -6.65 9.22 -17.78
CA ASP A 128 -7.98 8.61 -17.74
C ASP A 128 -8.03 7.51 -16.68
N LEU A 129 -8.99 7.64 -15.76
CA LEU A 129 -9.24 6.73 -14.66
C LEU A 129 -9.38 5.27 -15.12
N ASN A 130 -10.02 5.03 -16.25
CA ASN A 130 -10.31 3.68 -16.75
C ASN A 130 -9.16 3.05 -17.56
N HIS A 131 -8.17 3.84 -17.97
CA HIS A 131 -7.10 3.39 -18.87
C HIS A 131 -5.69 3.61 -18.33
N THR A 132 -5.54 4.40 -17.28
CA THR A 132 -4.24 4.75 -16.71
C THR A 132 -4.22 4.48 -15.22
N ALA A 133 -3.17 3.83 -14.73
CA ALA A 133 -2.93 3.70 -13.30
C ALA A 133 -2.88 5.08 -12.65
N GLN A 134 -3.58 5.23 -11.53
CA GLN A 134 -3.71 6.48 -10.81
C GLN A 134 -2.73 6.53 -9.65
N LEU A 135 -2.17 7.70 -9.40
CA LEU A 135 -1.37 7.95 -8.22
C LEU A 135 -2.28 8.50 -7.12
N VAL A 136 -2.35 7.79 -5.99
CA VAL A 136 -3.19 8.15 -4.85
C VAL A 136 -2.36 8.29 -3.59
N MET A 137 -2.80 9.17 -2.70
CA MET A 137 -2.15 9.43 -1.43
C MET A 137 -3.14 9.33 -0.27
N ALA A 138 -2.62 8.98 0.89
CA ALA A 138 -3.29 9.17 2.17
C ALA A 138 -2.31 9.78 3.18
N LYS A 139 -2.80 10.56 4.13
CA LYS A 139 -1.98 11.19 5.17
C LYS A 139 -2.51 10.87 6.57
N SER A 140 -1.58 10.81 7.50
CA SER A 140 -1.86 10.72 8.93
C SER A 140 -1.19 11.88 9.67
N THR A 141 -1.93 12.55 10.55
CA THR A 141 -1.43 13.62 11.43
C THR A 141 -1.36 13.18 12.88
N ASP A 142 -1.69 11.92 13.17
CA ASP A 142 -1.76 11.35 14.52
C ASP A 142 -0.82 10.14 14.70
N ASP A 143 0.36 10.21 14.11
CA ASP A 143 1.41 9.19 14.23
C ASP A 143 1.04 7.84 13.62
N GLY A 144 0.28 7.86 12.53
CA GLY A 144 -0.11 6.65 11.77
C GLY A 144 -1.33 5.90 12.32
N LYS A 145 -2.05 6.46 13.32
CA LYS A 145 -3.23 5.81 13.90
C LYS A 145 -4.45 5.89 13.00
N THR A 146 -4.72 7.08 12.45
CA THR A 146 -5.82 7.32 11.52
C THR A 146 -5.32 7.96 10.24
N TRP A 147 -6.05 7.78 9.15
CA TRP A 147 -5.66 8.18 7.82
C TRP A 147 -6.77 8.95 7.12
N SER A 148 -6.39 9.93 6.31
CA SER A 148 -7.32 10.67 5.46
C SER A 148 -7.99 9.76 4.43
N ALA A 149 -9.11 10.23 3.85
CA ALA A 149 -9.63 9.66 2.62
C ALA A 149 -8.57 9.72 1.51
N PRO A 150 -8.62 8.83 0.51
CA PRO A 150 -7.69 8.85 -0.62
C PRO A 150 -7.74 10.18 -1.36
N ILE A 151 -6.56 10.68 -1.75
CA ILE A 151 -6.38 11.89 -2.56
C ILE A 151 -5.77 11.44 -3.88
N ASN A 152 -6.47 11.65 -4.98
CA ASN A 152 -5.93 11.37 -6.31
C ASN A 152 -5.02 12.54 -6.74
N VAL A 153 -3.75 12.26 -6.93
CA VAL A 153 -2.74 13.26 -7.30
C VAL A 153 -2.17 13.01 -8.71
N THR A 154 -2.83 12.22 -9.51
CA THR A 154 -2.41 11.82 -10.86
C THR A 154 -2.08 13.02 -11.73
N GLU A 155 -2.95 14.03 -11.77
CA GLU A 155 -2.76 15.25 -12.58
C GLU A 155 -1.57 16.09 -12.14
N GLN A 156 -1.16 15.99 -10.89
CA GLN A 156 -0.04 16.74 -10.33
C GLN A 156 1.33 16.12 -10.65
N ASN A 157 1.32 14.88 -11.17
CA ASN A 157 2.52 14.07 -11.39
C ASN A 157 2.59 13.51 -12.81
N ILE A 158 2.14 14.30 -13.78
CA ILE A 158 2.01 13.88 -15.19
C ILE A 158 3.32 13.38 -15.79
N ASP A 159 4.45 14.01 -15.41
CA ASP A 159 5.78 13.62 -15.92
C ASP A 159 6.22 12.25 -15.40
N MET A 160 5.82 11.89 -14.19
CA MET A 160 6.10 10.56 -13.61
C MET A 160 5.31 9.46 -14.30
N LEU A 161 4.08 9.76 -14.71
CA LEU A 161 3.21 8.79 -15.40
C LEU A 161 3.66 8.56 -16.85
N SER A 162 4.21 9.57 -17.50
CA SER A 162 4.76 9.44 -18.86
C SER A 162 6.01 8.54 -18.91
N LEU A 163 6.75 8.44 -17.81
CA LEU A 163 7.93 7.58 -17.70
C LEU A 163 7.58 6.11 -17.44
N SER A 164 6.40 5.82 -16.92
CA SER A 164 5.93 4.46 -16.66
C SER A 164 5.24 3.80 -17.86
N GLY A 165 5.06 4.52 -18.92
CA GLY A 165 4.37 4.10 -20.15
C GLY A 165 5.26 3.40 -21.18
N HIS A 166 6.25 2.63 -20.76
CA HIS A 166 7.10 1.83 -21.65
C HIS A 166 6.79 0.36 -21.53
#